data_49efe56bba6ee7d0b71c402e7c650e07
#
_entry.id   49efe56bba6ee7d0b71c402e7c650e07
#
_cell.length_a   1.000
_cell.length_b   1.000
_cell.length_c   1.000
_cell.angle_alpha   90.00
_cell.angle_beta   90.00
_cell.angle_gamma   90.00
#
_symmetry.space_group_name_H-M   'P 1'
#
loop_
_entity.id
_entity.type
_entity.pdbx_description
1 polymer ?
#
loop_
_entity_poly.entity_id
_entity_poly.type
_entity_poly.pdbx_seq_one_letter_code
_entity_poly.pdbx_strand_id
1 'polypeptide(L)'
;MKLRIALSALSAAAAVLAAPVPAAHAGTPKLGWELKETGVTARLRGLSPVSRDVVWASGSGGTVLRTVDGGRSWQNVSPPDTAALQFRDIEAFDERRAVALSIGEGTDSRVYRTEDGGRTWTEAFRNDEPRAFYDCLAFFDRRHGLAMSDPVDGRFRLLATDDGGRSWQVLPADGMPQALPGEAGFAASGQCLVTAGGRDAWLASGGAERSRVFHSGDRGRTWTVSDTPIPAGDPARGVFGLAFRDRHHGLAVGGDYRPDQPSPSAAALTRDGATTWQPAATPPPAYRSGVAWLPHLPFAAIAVGPSGSDVTWSGGRAWETFDNGSFDTVSCTRDLSCWASGDQGRLARLTLR
;
A
#
# COMPACT_ATOMS: atom_id res chain seq x y z
N MET A 1 25.53 -91.30 -24.00
CA MET A 1 25.72 -89.96 -24.63
C MET A 1 24.38 -89.36 -24.89
N LYS A 2 23.86 -88.49 -23.98
CA LYS A 2 22.50 -87.89 -24.05
C LYS A 2 22.65 -86.45 -24.42
N LEU A 3 22.16 -86.10 -25.61
CA LEU A 3 22.10 -84.74 -26.16
C LEU A 3 20.98 -83.96 -25.54
N ARG A 4 21.23 -82.83 -24.88
CA ARG A 4 20.19 -81.95 -24.37
C ARG A 4 20.08 -80.73 -25.33
N ILE A 5 18.90 -80.60 -25.94
CA ILE A 5 18.53 -79.42 -26.77
C ILE A 5 17.98 -78.34 -25.84
N ALA A 6 18.56 -77.14 -25.81
CA ALA A 6 18.07 -76.04 -25.10
C ALA A 6 17.19 -75.16 -26.06
N LEU A 7 15.93 -74.95 -25.72
CA LEU A 7 15.03 -73.99 -26.40
C LEU A 7 15.24 -72.64 -25.75
N SER A 8 15.66 -71.67 -26.56
CA SER A 8 15.69 -70.25 -26.20
C SER A 8 14.37 -69.60 -26.57
N ALA A 9 13.61 -69.11 -25.57
CA ALA A 9 12.42 -68.30 -25.79
C ALA A 9 12.81 -66.82 -25.93
N LEU A 10 12.54 -66.22 -27.10
CA LEU A 10 12.63 -64.79 -27.32
C LEU A 10 11.36 -64.11 -26.78
N SER A 11 11.49 -63.29 -25.72
CA SER A 11 10.43 -62.41 -25.26
C SER A 11 10.54 -61.08 -25.98
N ALA A 12 9.60 -60.75 -26.85
CA ALA A 12 9.47 -59.44 -27.46
C ALA A 12 8.76 -58.50 -26.45
N ALA A 13 9.49 -57.52 -25.93
CA ALA A 13 8.94 -56.41 -25.13
C ALA A 13 8.40 -55.32 -26.07
N ALA A 14 7.09 -55.14 -26.09
CA ALA A 14 6.44 -54.04 -26.80
C ALA A 14 6.58 -52.75 -25.93
N ALA A 15 7.41 -51.82 -26.39
CA ALA A 15 7.51 -50.48 -25.80
C ALA A 15 6.30 -49.66 -26.22
N VAL A 16 5.39 -49.37 -25.30
CA VAL A 16 4.30 -48.39 -25.52
C VAL A 16 4.88 -47.02 -25.37
N LEU A 17 5.07 -46.33 -26.49
CA LEU A 17 5.41 -44.89 -26.54
C LEU A 17 4.17 -44.10 -26.08
N ALA A 18 4.16 -43.62 -24.84
CA ALA A 18 3.19 -42.65 -24.37
C ALA A 18 3.51 -41.27 -25.04
N ALA A 19 2.60 -40.81 -25.88
CA ALA A 19 2.68 -39.46 -26.44
C ALA A 19 2.58 -38.41 -25.31
N PRO A 20 3.39 -37.35 -25.30
CA PRO A 20 3.27 -36.31 -24.31
C PRO A 20 1.90 -35.60 -24.48
N VAL A 21 1.09 -35.62 -23.42
CA VAL A 21 -0.13 -34.84 -23.34
C VAL A 21 0.32 -33.38 -23.34
N PRO A 22 -0.16 -32.52 -24.27
CA PRO A 22 0.18 -31.11 -24.24
C PRO A 22 -0.33 -30.53 -22.92
N ALA A 23 0.56 -29.94 -22.11
CA ALA A 23 0.19 -29.17 -20.94
C ALA A 23 -0.69 -28.01 -21.42
N ALA A 24 -1.94 -27.99 -21.02
CA ALA A 24 -2.81 -26.85 -21.23
C ALA A 24 -2.12 -25.65 -20.56
N HIS A 25 -1.67 -24.69 -21.36
CA HIS A 25 -1.24 -23.40 -20.86
C HIS A 25 -2.49 -22.73 -20.28
N ALA A 26 -2.66 -22.80 -18.95
CA ALA A 26 -3.62 -21.96 -18.26
C ALA A 26 -3.21 -20.51 -18.59
N GLY A 27 -4.02 -19.84 -19.40
CA GLY A 27 -3.78 -18.45 -19.77
C GLY A 27 -3.66 -17.62 -18.49
N THR A 28 -2.71 -16.70 -18.48
CA THR A 28 -2.56 -15.76 -17.35
C THR A 28 -3.91 -15.10 -17.09
N PRO A 29 -4.44 -15.11 -15.87
CA PRO A 29 -5.75 -14.52 -15.58
C PRO A 29 -5.76 -13.04 -15.99
N LYS A 30 -6.74 -12.63 -16.77
CA LYS A 30 -6.90 -11.22 -17.12
C LYS A 30 -7.40 -10.44 -15.93
N LEU A 31 -6.57 -9.52 -15.44
CA LEU A 31 -6.95 -8.55 -14.43
C LEU A 31 -7.72 -7.38 -15.08
N GLY A 32 -8.62 -6.79 -14.31
CA GLY A 32 -9.32 -5.58 -14.69
C GLY A 32 -9.97 -4.90 -13.49
N TRP A 33 -10.37 -3.65 -13.65
CA TRP A 33 -11.08 -2.90 -12.62
C TRP A 33 -12.57 -2.80 -12.96
N GLU A 34 -13.41 -3.15 -12.00
CA GLU A 34 -14.85 -2.89 -12.03
C GLU A 34 -15.12 -1.58 -11.26
N LEU A 35 -15.47 -0.51 -11.98
CA LEU A 35 -15.77 0.78 -11.39
C LEU A 35 -17.05 0.72 -10.55
N LYS A 36 -17.06 1.45 -9.43
CA LYS A 36 -18.19 1.60 -8.52
C LYS A 36 -18.60 3.07 -8.47
N GLU A 37 -19.88 3.34 -8.57
CA GLU A 37 -20.43 4.69 -8.46
C GLU A 37 -20.49 5.09 -6.99
N THR A 38 -19.78 6.17 -6.63
CA THR A 38 -19.69 6.66 -5.25
C THR A 38 -20.62 7.84 -4.95
N GLY A 39 -21.12 8.52 -5.99
CA GLY A 39 -21.95 9.72 -5.87
C GLY A 39 -21.20 10.99 -5.45
N VAL A 40 -19.85 10.95 -5.39
CA VAL A 40 -19.00 12.11 -5.04
C VAL A 40 -17.98 12.40 -6.13
N THR A 41 -17.42 13.61 -6.12
CA THR A 41 -16.32 14.04 -7.00
C THR A 41 -14.99 14.26 -6.25
N ALA A 42 -14.97 13.95 -4.95
CA ALA A 42 -13.77 14.08 -4.13
C ALA A 42 -12.63 13.18 -4.67
N ARG A 43 -11.39 13.63 -4.56
CA ARG A 43 -10.24 12.78 -4.80
C ARG A 43 -10.02 11.88 -3.59
N LEU A 44 -10.23 10.56 -3.79
CA LEU A 44 -10.18 9.55 -2.74
C LEU A 44 -8.76 8.95 -2.67
N ARG A 45 -8.02 9.31 -1.62
CA ARG A 45 -6.63 8.84 -1.42
C ARG A 45 -6.46 7.88 -0.25
N GLY A 46 -7.30 7.98 0.77
CA GLY A 46 -7.39 6.98 1.83
C GLY A 46 -8.32 5.84 1.43
N LEU A 47 -7.90 4.59 1.67
CA LEU A 47 -8.66 3.40 1.31
C LEU A 47 -8.38 2.26 2.28
N SER A 48 -9.41 1.81 2.99
CA SER A 48 -9.30 0.72 3.95
C SER A 48 -10.42 -0.31 3.73
N PRO A 49 -10.20 -1.31 2.88
CA PRO A 49 -11.08 -2.45 2.77
C PRO A 49 -10.89 -3.39 3.97
N VAL A 50 -11.98 -3.71 4.66
CA VAL A 50 -12.01 -4.63 5.80
C VAL A 50 -12.34 -6.05 5.36
N SER A 51 -13.25 -6.16 4.39
CA SER A 51 -13.71 -7.41 3.78
C SER A 51 -14.21 -7.15 2.36
N ARG A 52 -14.68 -8.20 1.69
CA ARG A 52 -15.32 -8.06 0.37
C ARG A 52 -16.52 -7.11 0.37
N ASP A 53 -17.20 -6.99 1.52
CA ASP A 53 -18.45 -6.23 1.65
C ASP A 53 -18.26 -4.88 2.35
N VAL A 54 -17.27 -4.77 3.24
CA VAL A 54 -17.02 -3.56 4.05
C VAL A 54 -15.77 -2.85 3.58
N VAL A 55 -15.95 -1.62 3.08
CA VAL A 55 -14.85 -0.77 2.60
C VAL A 55 -15.09 0.67 3.04
N TRP A 56 -14.02 1.31 3.48
CA TRP A 56 -13.99 2.73 3.79
C TRP A 56 -13.04 3.44 2.82
N ALA A 57 -13.41 4.65 2.44
CA ALA A 57 -12.55 5.52 1.64
C ALA A 57 -12.64 6.95 2.16
N SER A 58 -11.53 7.71 2.03
CA SER A 58 -11.47 9.10 2.46
C SER A 58 -10.78 9.97 1.42
N GLY A 59 -11.06 11.28 1.45
CA GLY A 59 -10.57 12.16 0.40
C GLY A 59 -10.70 13.65 0.68
N SER A 60 -10.59 14.42 -0.39
CA SER A 60 -10.69 15.87 -0.38
C SER A 60 -12.07 16.36 0.08
N GLY A 61 -12.11 17.62 0.56
CA GLY A 61 -13.37 18.23 1.01
C GLY A 61 -13.98 17.56 2.23
N GLY A 62 -13.15 17.04 3.14
CA GLY A 62 -13.60 16.36 4.36
C GLY A 62 -14.35 15.05 4.11
N THR A 63 -14.27 14.48 2.89
CA THR A 63 -15.08 13.32 2.49
C THR A 63 -14.64 12.04 3.16
N VAL A 64 -15.59 11.31 3.75
CA VAL A 64 -15.44 9.92 4.17
C VAL A 64 -16.62 9.11 3.65
N LEU A 65 -16.35 8.03 2.95
CA LEU A 65 -17.33 7.10 2.40
C LEU A 65 -17.22 5.73 3.04
N ARG A 66 -18.36 5.06 3.17
CA ARG A 66 -18.43 3.67 3.63
C ARG A 66 -19.41 2.87 2.79
N THR A 67 -19.05 1.64 2.44
CA THR A 67 -19.96 0.59 1.96
C THR A 67 -19.98 -0.58 2.93
N VAL A 68 -21.11 -1.29 3.00
CA VAL A 68 -21.27 -2.55 3.75
C VAL A 68 -21.90 -3.64 2.86
N ASP A 69 -21.94 -3.42 1.57
CA ASP A 69 -22.60 -4.29 0.59
C ASP A 69 -21.74 -4.58 -0.66
N GLY A 70 -20.41 -4.43 -0.52
CA GLY A 70 -19.43 -4.69 -1.59
C GLY A 70 -19.44 -3.62 -2.68
N GLY A 71 -19.76 -2.38 -2.33
CA GLY A 71 -19.74 -1.25 -3.25
C GLY A 71 -20.97 -1.17 -4.16
N ARG A 72 -22.09 -1.85 -3.82
CA ARG A 72 -23.38 -1.65 -4.49
C ARG A 72 -24.00 -0.33 -4.11
N SER A 73 -23.77 0.12 -2.90
CA SER A 73 -24.12 1.45 -2.42
C SER A 73 -23.02 2.04 -1.53
N TRP A 74 -22.89 3.36 -1.53
CA TRP A 74 -21.96 4.10 -0.71
C TRP A 74 -22.69 5.13 0.13
N GLN A 75 -22.32 5.20 1.40
CA GLN A 75 -22.82 6.20 2.35
C GLN A 75 -21.74 7.25 2.56
N ASN A 76 -22.10 8.51 2.42
CA ASN A 76 -21.28 9.61 2.90
C ASN A 76 -21.44 9.70 4.42
N VAL A 77 -20.38 9.42 5.13
CA VAL A 77 -20.29 9.38 6.60
C VAL A 77 -19.25 10.35 7.14
N SER A 78 -19.00 11.43 6.43
CA SER A 78 -18.00 12.45 6.75
C SER A 78 -18.23 13.07 8.13
N PRO A 79 -17.16 13.39 8.88
CA PRO A 79 -17.28 14.18 10.10
C PRO A 79 -17.87 15.55 9.79
N PRO A 80 -18.73 16.12 10.67
CA PRO A 80 -19.26 17.45 10.48
C PRO A 80 -18.14 18.51 10.52
N ASP A 81 -18.36 19.64 9.85
CA ASP A 81 -17.49 20.82 9.84
C ASP A 81 -16.05 20.56 9.35
N THR A 82 -15.87 19.55 8.47
CA THR A 82 -14.57 19.16 7.93
C THR A 82 -14.39 19.44 6.44
N ALA A 83 -15.30 20.19 5.81
CA ALA A 83 -15.26 20.46 4.37
C ALA A 83 -13.98 21.14 3.86
N ALA A 84 -13.25 21.85 4.74
CA ALA A 84 -11.94 22.44 4.43
C ALA A 84 -10.78 21.43 4.52
N LEU A 85 -10.98 20.26 5.15
CA LEU A 85 -9.92 19.30 5.42
C LEU A 85 -9.71 18.33 4.24
N GLN A 86 -8.52 17.73 4.24
CA GLN A 86 -8.08 16.76 3.23
C GLN A 86 -7.80 15.44 3.93
N PHE A 87 -8.78 14.52 3.97
CA PHE A 87 -8.56 13.17 4.52
C PHE A 87 -7.81 12.31 3.51
N ARG A 88 -6.52 12.10 3.76
CA ARG A 88 -5.66 11.34 2.86
C ARG A 88 -5.32 9.95 3.33
N ASP A 89 -5.72 9.62 4.55
CA ASP A 89 -5.55 8.28 5.08
C ASP A 89 -6.73 7.89 5.98
N ILE A 90 -7.04 6.61 5.97
CA ILE A 90 -8.09 6.01 6.81
C ILE A 90 -7.75 4.55 7.11
N GLU A 91 -7.87 4.16 8.37
CA GLU A 91 -7.76 2.78 8.81
C GLU A 91 -9.08 2.33 9.43
N ALA A 92 -9.68 1.28 8.89
CA ALA A 92 -10.93 0.72 9.38
C ALA A 92 -10.72 -0.66 10.00
N PHE A 93 -11.31 -0.90 11.16
CA PHE A 93 -11.19 -2.16 11.89
C PHE A 93 -12.38 -3.10 11.63
N ASP A 94 -13.50 -2.53 11.26
CA ASP A 94 -14.76 -3.19 10.93
C ASP A 94 -15.77 -2.19 10.31
N GLU A 95 -17.04 -2.59 10.17
CA GLU A 95 -18.11 -1.73 9.64
C GLU A 95 -18.46 -0.54 10.53
N ARG A 96 -18.02 -0.51 11.79
CA ARG A 96 -18.37 0.50 12.79
C ARG A 96 -17.22 1.41 13.17
N ARG A 97 -15.99 0.88 13.16
CA ARG A 97 -14.82 1.56 13.73
C ARG A 97 -13.82 1.91 12.64
N ALA A 98 -13.49 3.19 12.57
CA ALA A 98 -12.46 3.71 11.69
C ALA A 98 -11.76 4.91 12.32
N VAL A 99 -10.53 5.16 11.87
CA VAL A 99 -9.69 6.31 12.20
C VAL A 99 -9.28 6.97 10.90
N ALA A 100 -9.52 8.26 10.74
CA ALA A 100 -9.18 9.04 9.56
C ALA A 100 -8.20 10.15 9.91
N LEU A 101 -7.20 10.37 9.04
CA LEU A 101 -6.19 11.42 9.16
C LEU A 101 -6.43 12.49 8.11
N SER A 102 -6.58 13.74 8.55
CA SER A 102 -6.45 14.90 7.64
C SER A 102 -5.02 15.40 7.62
N ILE A 103 -4.57 15.74 6.43
CA ILE A 103 -3.25 16.35 6.22
C ILE A 103 -3.36 17.88 6.27
N GLY A 104 -2.24 18.55 6.42
CA GLY A 104 -2.09 20.00 6.36
C GLY A 104 -1.10 20.50 7.40
N GLU A 105 -0.67 21.75 7.26
CA GLU A 105 0.20 22.36 8.24
C GLU A 105 -0.57 22.70 9.53
N GLY A 106 0.11 22.64 10.66
CA GLY A 106 -0.45 23.01 11.95
C GLY A 106 -1.78 22.32 12.24
N THR A 107 -2.80 23.10 12.55
CA THR A 107 -4.12 22.59 13.00
C THR A 107 -4.97 21.90 11.94
N ASP A 108 -4.55 21.85 10.68
CA ASP A 108 -5.23 21.09 9.62
C ASP A 108 -4.89 19.61 9.66
N SER A 109 -3.75 19.25 10.24
CA SER A 109 -3.42 17.87 10.58
C SER A 109 -4.19 17.42 11.82
N ARG A 110 -5.19 16.54 11.62
CA ARG A 110 -6.09 16.04 12.67
C ARG A 110 -6.36 14.56 12.51
N VAL A 111 -6.64 13.90 13.61
CA VAL A 111 -7.13 12.52 13.61
C VAL A 111 -8.56 12.49 14.13
N TYR A 112 -9.45 11.89 13.37
CA TYR A 112 -10.84 11.65 13.73
C TYR A 112 -11.08 10.15 13.91
N ARG A 113 -11.97 9.81 14.84
CA ARG A 113 -12.33 8.43 15.13
C ARG A 113 -13.84 8.25 15.25
N THR A 114 -14.36 7.16 14.71
CA THR A 114 -15.75 6.71 14.86
C THR A 114 -15.82 5.30 15.47
N GLU A 115 -16.91 5.02 16.21
CA GLU A 115 -17.24 3.71 16.77
C GLU A 115 -18.63 3.21 16.35
N ASP A 116 -19.35 3.98 15.54
CA ASP A 116 -20.74 3.72 15.19
C ASP A 116 -21.03 3.76 13.68
N GLY A 117 -19.97 3.58 12.86
CA GLY A 117 -20.08 3.55 11.41
C GLY A 117 -20.11 4.92 10.77
N GLY A 118 -19.52 5.92 11.42
CA GLY A 118 -19.46 7.29 10.93
C GLY A 118 -20.72 8.10 11.20
N ARG A 119 -21.63 7.63 12.05
CA ARG A 119 -22.78 8.43 12.51
C ARG A 119 -22.33 9.55 13.44
N THR A 120 -21.32 9.27 14.25
CA THR A 120 -20.63 10.26 15.06
C THR A 120 -19.12 10.10 14.95
N TRP A 121 -18.41 11.24 15.07
CA TRP A 121 -16.97 11.29 15.03
C TRP A 121 -16.44 12.10 16.22
N THR A 122 -15.33 11.64 16.79
CA THR A 122 -14.56 12.36 17.81
C THR A 122 -13.25 12.81 17.20
N GLU A 123 -12.89 14.07 17.32
CA GLU A 123 -11.55 14.55 17.05
C GLU A 123 -10.64 14.04 18.15
N ALA A 124 -9.83 13.02 17.83
CA ALA A 124 -8.96 12.32 18.78
C ALA A 124 -7.58 12.99 18.92
N PHE A 125 -7.20 13.77 17.93
CA PHE A 125 -5.95 14.55 17.93
C PHE A 125 -6.10 15.77 17.02
N ARG A 126 -5.56 16.90 17.49
CA ARG A 126 -5.32 18.11 16.69
C ARG A 126 -3.88 18.52 16.88
N ASN A 127 -3.16 18.68 15.77
CA ASN A 127 -1.79 19.12 15.81
C ASN A 127 -1.68 20.59 16.27
N ASP A 128 -0.74 20.87 17.16
CA ASP A 128 -0.42 22.18 17.68
C ASP A 128 0.99 22.70 17.26
N GLU A 129 1.80 21.85 16.59
CA GLU A 129 3.09 22.24 16.04
C GLU A 129 2.90 22.83 14.64
N PRO A 130 3.14 24.12 14.42
CA PRO A 130 2.85 24.77 13.13
C PRO A 130 3.61 24.19 11.93
N ARG A 131 4.80 23.61 12.17
CA ARG A 131 5.68 23.05 11.12
C ARG A 131 5.40 21.60 10.81
N ALA A 132 4.59 20.92 11.63
CA ALA A 132 4.26 19.51 11.42
C ALA A 132 3.14 19.38 10.38
N PHE A 133 3.35 18.46 9.45
CA PHE A 133 2.40 18.07 8.40
C PHE A 133 2.28 16.55 8.44
N TYR A 134 1.18 16.03 8.98
CA TYR A 134 0.99 14.58 9.11
C TYR A 134 0.48 13.98 7.82
N ASP A 135 1.19 12.99 7.28
CA ASP A 135 0.99 12.42 5.94
C ASP A 135 0.20 11.12 5.92
N CYS A 136 0.56 10.18 6.81
CA CYS A 136 0.06 8.81 6.81
C CYS A 136 -0.15 8.29 8.23
N LEU A 137 -1.05 7.31 8.39
CA LEU A 137 -1.23 6.54 9.61
C LEU A 137 -1.27 5.03 9.30
N ALA A 138 -0.85 4.20 10.24
CA ALA A 138 -0.94 2.76 10.12
C ALA A 138 -1.11 2.10 11.49
N PHE A 139 -1.81 0.97 11.54
CA PHE A 139 -2.03 0.23 12.78
C PHE A 139 -1.34 -1.14 12.73
N PHE A 140 -0.68 -1.53 13.82
CA PHE A 140 -0.12 -2.86 14.03
C PHE A 140 -1.20 -3.89 14.38
N ASP A 141 -2.20 -3.43 15.09
CA ASP A 141 -3.37 -4.17 15.54
C ASP A 141 -4.50 -3.17 15.89
N ARG A 142 -5.62 -3.67 16.41
CA ARG A 142 -6.79 -2.83 16.75
C ARG A 142 -6.56 -1.80 17.86
N ARG A 143 -5.40 -1.81 18.53
CA ARG A 143 -5.07 -0.91 19.63
C ARG A 143 -3.89 0.01 19.33
N HIS A 144 -2.86 -0.53 18.70
CA HIS A 144 -1.59 0.15 18.53
C HIS A 144 -1.44 0.68 17.11
N GLY A 145 -1.20 1.96 16.99
CA GLY A 145 -1.01 2.64 15.70
C GLY A 145 0.04 3.74 15.77
N LEU A 146 0.48 4.16 14.62
CA LEU A 146 1.37 5.29 14.40
C LEU A 146 0.76 6.25 13.37
N ALA A 147 1.11 7.53 13.48
CA ALA A 147 0.98 8.48 12.39
C ALA A 147 2.30 9.24 12.23
N MET A 148 2.69 9.53 11.00
CA MET A 148 3.93 10.21 10.70
C MET A 148 3.68 11.59 10.12
N SER A 149 4.52 12.53 10.48
CA SER A 149 4.62 13.88 9.92
C SER A 149 5.98 14.07 9.28
N ASP A 150 6.03 15.01 8.35
CA ASP A 150 7.27 15.60 7.86
C ASP A 150 8.23 15.97 9.00
N PRO A 151 9.53 16.13 8.70
CA PRO A 151 10.53 16.43 9.71
C PRO A 151 10.29 17.77 10.42
N VAL A 152 10.29 17.70 11.75
CA VAL A 152 10.36 18.84 12.65
C VAL A 152 11.71 18.78 13.37
N ASP A 153 12.45 19.87 13.38
CA ASP A 153 13.81 19.93 13.94
C ASP A 153 14.76 18.87 13.36
N GLY A 154 14.59 18.58 12.04
CA GLY A 154 15.43 17.66 11.29
C GLY A 154 15.14 16.17 11.52
N ARG A 155 14.00 15.79 12.10
CA ARG A 155 13.59 14.40 12.31
C ARG A 155 12.11 14.23 12.01
N PHE A 156 11.73 13.11 11.38
CA PHE A 156 10.32 12.76 11.21
C PHE A 156 9.63 12.70 12.57
N ARG A 157 8.49 13.38 12.67
CA ARG A 157 7.70 13.45 13.90
C ARG A 157 6.64 12.35 13.88
N LEU A 158 6.50 11.64 14.96
CA LEU A 158 5.57 10.52 15.05
C LEU A 158 4.56 10.74 16.18
N LEU A 159 3.33 10.29 15.91
CA LEU A 159 2.31 10.04 16.92
C LEU A 159 2.16 8.53 17.15
N ALA A 160 1.85 8.14 18.36
CA ALA A 160 1.47 6.79 18.70
C ALA A 160 0.14 6.76 19.47
N THR A 161 -0.61 5.69 19.26
CA THR A 161 -1.79 5.32 20.05
C THR A 161 -1.64 3.89 20.56
N ASP A 162 -2.17 3.61 21.76
CA ASP A 162 -2.26 2.27 22.36
C ASP A 162 -3.70 1.89 22.77
N ASP A 163 -4.66 2.73 22.41
CA ASP A 163 -6.07 2.61 22.76
C ASP A 163 -7.02 2.56 21.53
N GLY A 164 -6.45 2.28 20.34
CA GLY A 164 -7.21 2.17 19.08
C GLY A 164 -7.57 3.51 18.49
N GLY A 165 -6.73 4.52 18.70
CA GLY A 165 -6.89 5.86 18.13
C GLY A 165 -7.85 6.75 18.91
N ARG A 166 -8.18 6.41 20.18
CA ARG A 166 -8.96 7.29 21.05
C ARG A 166 -8.15 8.48 21.55
N SER A 167 -6.86 8.24 21.79
CA SER A 167 -5.88 9.26 22.12
C SER A 167 -4.55 9.02 21.40
N TRP A 168 -3.81 10.10 21.18
CA TRP A 168 -2.54 10.07 20.48
C TRP A 168 -1.50 10.87 21.24
N GLN A 169 -0.27 10.38 21.25
CA GLN A 169 0.86 11.01 21.91
C GLN A 169 2.02 11.15 20.93
N VAL A 170 2.70 12.30 20.99
CA VAL A 170 3.94 12.53 20.25
C VAL A 170 5.04 11.66 20.85
N LEU A 171 5.69 10.85 20.02
CA LEU A 171 6.85 10.07 20.44
C LEU A 171 8.09 10.95 20.54
N PRO A 172 9.02 10.64 21.48
CA PRO A 172 10.36 11.24 21.49
C PRO A 172 11.09 10.99 20.17
N ALA A 173 11.79 12.02 19.66
CA ALA A 173 12.50 11.95 18.39
C ALA A 173 13.91 11.33 18.48
N ASP A 174 14.41 11.02 19.68
CA ASP A 174 15.79 10.54 19.90
C ASP A 174 16.13 9.25 19.15
N GLY A 175 15.14 8.37 18.99
CA GLY A 175 15.27 7.12 18.24
C GLY A 175 15.15 7.26 16.71
N MET A 176 14.85 8.45 16.18
CA MET A 176 14.66 8.71 14.75
C MET A 176 15.97 9.23 14.13
N PRO A 177 16.49 8.62 13.04
CA PRO A 177 17.63 9.16 12.30
C PRO A 177 17.36 10.58 11.78
N GLN A 178 18.46 11.33 11.58
CA GLN A 178 18.40 12.67 11.01
C GLN A 178 17.83 12.63 9.58
N ALA A 179 16.88 13.51 9.30
CA ALA A 179 16.39 13.74 7.94
C ALA A 179 17.45 14.46 7.09
N LEU A 180 17.45 14.19 5.80
CA LEU A 180 18.24 14.93 4.84
C LEU A 180 17.60 16.31 4.56
N PRO A 181 18.37 17.31 4.13
CA PRO A 181 17.81 18.59 3.71
C PRO A 181 16.74 18.40 2.61
N GLY A 182 15.53 18.91 2.85
CA GLY A 182 14.39 18.78 1.93
C GLY A 182 13.70 17.42 1.92
N GLU A 183 14.07 16.51 2.81
CA GLU A 183 13.39 15.22 2.91
C GLU A 183 12.01 15.36 3.53
N ALA A 184 11.03 14.68 2.92
CA ALA A 184 9.63 14.71 3.30
C ALA A 184 8.93 13.37 3.07
N GLY A 185 7.77 13.18 3.70
CA GLY A 185 6.81 12.15 3.35
C GLY A 185 5.97 12.54 2.15
N PHE A 186 5.15 11.61 1.66
CA PHE A 186 4.22 11.88 0.56
C PHE A 186 2.82 11.35 0.87
N ALA A 187 1.90 12.22 1.21
CA ALA A 187 0.49 11.91 1.47
C ALA A 187 -0.28 11.57 0.19
N ALA A 188 0.21 10.62 -0.60
CA ALA A 188 -0.33 10.29 -1.91
C ALA A 188 -1.39 9.18 -1.89
N SER A 189 -1.24 8.19 -0.99
CA SER A 189 -2.06 6.97 -0.97
C SER A 189 -2.32 6.39 0.43
N GLY A 190 -1.86 7.07 1.50
CA GLY A 190 -1.84 6.50 2.86
C GLY A 190 -0.73 5.46 3.08
N GLN A 191 0.05 5.12 2.05
CA GLN A 191 1.04 4.04 2.13
C GLN A 191 2.49 4.52 2.32
N CYS A 192 2.69 5.78 2.73
CA CYS A 192 4.00 6.28 3.14
C CYS A 192 4.42 5.77 4.53
N LEU A 193 3.49 5.27 5.31
CA LEU A 193 3.72 4.55 6.56
C LEU A 193 2.95 3.23 6.51
N VAL A 194 3.63 2.11 6.71
CA VAL A 194 3.00 0.78 6.71
C VAL A 194 3.52 -0.08 7.84
N THR A 195 2.74 -1.07 8.26
CA THR A 195 3.09 -2.00 9.34
C THR A 195 2.99 -3.45 8.88
N ALA A 196 3.80 -4.34 9.47
CA ALA A 196 3.62 -5.78 9.35
C ALA A 196 3.94 -6.49 10.66
N GLY A 197 3.16 -7.53 10.96
CA GLY A 197 3.25 -8.18 12.27
C GLY A 197 2.85 -7.21 13.39
N GLY A 198 3.21 -7.52 14.62
CA GLY A 198 2.78 -6.71 15.77
C GLY A 198 3.74 -5.58 16.17
N ARG A 199 4.87 -5.37 15.46
CA ARG A 199 5.94 -4.47 15.92
C ARG A 199 6.69 -3.73 14.82
N ASP A 200 6.72 -4.26 13.59
CA ASP A 200 7.50 -3.69 12.50
C ASP A 200 6.72 -2.60 11.78
N ALA A 201 7.36 -1.47 11.53
CA ALA A 201 6.82 -0.34 10.75
C ALA A 201 7.88 0.17 9.77
N TRP A 202 7.43 0.63 8.61
CA TRP A 202 8.29 1.26 7.59
C TRP A 202 7.70 2.59 7.16
N LEU A 203 8.56 3.57 7.00
CA LEU A 203 8.26 4.93 6.57
C LEU A 203 9.03 5.22 5.29
N ALA A 204 8.34 5.72 4.27
CA ALA A 204 8.90 6.13 2.99
C ALA A 204 9.15 7.63 2.93
N SER A 205 10.24 8.03 2.28
CA SER A 205 10.57 9.43 2.07
C SER A 205 11.12 9.73 0.68
N GLY A 206 11.18 11.00 0.36
CA GLY A 206 11.77 11.54 -0.85
C GLY A 206 11.98 13.05 -0.73
N GLY A 207 12.01 13.77 -1.87
CA GLY A 207 12.22 15.22 -1.91
C GLY A 207 13.68 15.64 -1.74
N ALA A 208 14.55 14.80 -1.21
CA ALA A 208 15.95 15.06 -0.93
C ALA A 208 16.89 14.48 -2.01
N GLU A 209 18.20 14.55 -1.78
CA GLU A 209 19.21 13.96 -2.68
C GLU A 209 19.10 12.43 -2.84
N ARG A 210 18.48 11.75 -1.88
CA ARG A 210 18.24 10.29 -1.86
C ARG A 210 16.81 9.99 -1.44
N SER A 211 16.23 8.94 -2.00
CA SER A 211 14.97 8.36 -1.56
C SER A 211 15.27 7.28 -0.53
N ARG A 212 14.64 7.34 0.63
CA ARG A 212 14.97 6.46 1.75
C ARG A 212 13.74 5.73 2.30
N VAL A 213 14.00 4.61 2.97
CA VAL A 213 13.01 3.91 3.78
C VAL A 213 13.57 3.73 5.18
N PHE A 214 12.78 4.12 6.16
CA PHE A 214 13.08 3.93 7.57
C PHE A 214 12.36 2.67 8.07
N HIS A 215 12.98 1.91 8.95
CA HIS A 215 12.41 0.70 9.56
C HIS A 215 12.52 0.77 11.08
N SER A 216 11.43 0.45 11.76
CA SER A 216 11.35 0.24 13.20
C SER A 216 10.86 -1.17 13.50
N GLY A 217 11.52 -1.88 14.41
CA GLY A 217 11.12 -3.19 14.93
C GLY A 217 10.49 -3.14 16.33
N ASP A 218 10.19 -1.95 16.85
CA ASP A 218 9.75 -1.73 18.23
C ASP A 218 8.57 -0.76 18.37
N ARG A 219 7.71 -0.72 17.35
CA ARG A 219 6.51 0.15 17.27
C ARG A 219 6.88 1.64 17.24
N GLY A 220 7.88 2.00 16.44
CA GLY A 220 8.21 3.39 16.18
C GLY A 220 9.08 4.07 17.23
N ARG A 221 9.66 3.34 18.19
CA ARG A 221 10.52 3.93 19.23
C ARG A 221 11.92 4.19 18.72
N THR A 222 12.47 3.23 17.95
CA THR A 222 13.78 3.37 17.31
C THR A 222 13.70 2.99 15.84
N TRP A 223 14.51 3.66 15.02
CA TRP A 223 14.50 3.52 13.58
C TRP A 223 15.90 3.35 13.01
N THR A 224 16.00 2.54 11.99
CA THR A 224 17.14 2.47 11.07
C THR A 224 16.69 3.05 9.72
N VAL A 225 17.65 3.41 8.85
CA VAL A 225 17.34 3.98 7.54
C VAL A 225 18.24 3.39 6.48
N SER A 226 17.69 3.18 5.29
CA SER A 226 18.40 2.70 4.11
C SER A 226 18.03 3.49 2.87
N ASP A 227 18.95 3.63 1.94
CA ASP A 227 18.72 4.26 0.65
C ASP A 227 18.01 3.29 -0.30
N THR A 228 17.20 3.81 -1.21
CA THR A 228 16.53 3.04 -2.26
C THR A 228 17.05 3.44 -3.65
N PRO A 229 16.92 2.57 -4.67
CA PRO A 229 17.25 2.92 -6.06
C PRO A 229 16.16 3.74 -6.77
N ILE A 230 15.09 4.13 -6.08
CA ILE A 230 14.00 4.96 -6.66
C ILE A 230 14.54 6.38 -6.88
N PRO A 231 14.19 7.04 -8.01
CA PRO A 231 14.70 8.38 -8.34
C PRO A 231 14.53 9.41 -7.22
N ALA A 232 15.53 10.23 -7.03
CA ALA A 232 15.64 11.26 -6.00
C ALA A 232 16.23 12.55 -6.58
N GLY A 233 16.65 13.51 -5.73
CA GLY A 233 17.32 14.74 -6.12
C GLY A 233 16.40 15.84 -6.62
N ASP A 234 15.08 15.72 -6.38
CA ASP A 234 14.08 16.72 -6.73
C ASP A 234 12.90 16.62 -5.75
N PRO A 235 12.27 17.70 -5.30
CA PRO A 235 11.13 17.68 -4.39
C PRO A 235 9.93 16.84 -4.87
N ALA A 236 9.82 16.57 -6.18
CA ALA A 236 8.75 15.77 -6.76
C ALA A 236 9.08 14.26 -6.83
N ARG A 237 10.27 13.84 -6.39
CA ARG A 237 10.77 12.48 -6.56
C ARG A 237 10.98 11.77 -5.23
N GLY A 238 10.65 10.48 -5.21
CA GLY A 238 10.89 9.66 -4.02
C GLY A 238 10.10 8.36 -4.01
N VAL A 239 10.07 7.75 -2.83
CA VAL A 239 9.20 6.61 -2.53
C VAL A 239 7.85 7.15 -2.06
N PHE A 240 6.77 6.71 -2.71
CA PHE A 240 5.41 7.16 -2.44
C PHE A 240 4.54 6.11 -1.77
N GLY A 241 4.82 4.84 -2.04
CA GLY A 241 4.06 3.74 -1.48
C GLY A 241 4.94 2.56 -1.11
N LEU A 242 4.64 1.96 0.02
CA LEU A 242 5.26 0.74 0.54
C LEU A 242 4.21 -0.35 0.71
N ALA A 243 4.62 -1.61 0.54
CA ALA A 243 3.84 -2.76 0.96
C ALA A 243 4.76 -3.85 1.48
N PHE A 244 4.54 -4.30 2.72
CA PHE A 244 5.24 -5.43 3.31
C PHE A 244 4.26 -6.58 3.54
N ARG A 245 4.54 -7.76 2.98
CA ARG A 245 3.72 -8.96 3.22
C ARG A 245 4.12 -9.68 4.50
N ASP A 246 5.35 -9.49 4.94
CA ASP A 246 5.95 -9.98 6.18
C ASP A 246 7.12 -9.06 6.58
N ARG A 247 7.78 -9.34 7.71
CA ARG A 247 8.89 -8.52 8.23
C ARG A 247 10.14 -8.46 7.33
N HIS A 248 10.23 -9.27 6.28
CA HIS A 248 11.41 -9.36 5.40
C HIS A 248 11.14 -8.90 3.97
N HIS A 249 9.94 -9.20 3.44
CA HIS A 249 9.64 -9.00 2.03
C HIS A 249 8.77 -7.77 1.82
N GLY A 250 9.34 -6.77 1.19
CA GLY A 250 8.69 -5.50 0.90
C GLY A 250 8.86 -5.04 -0.54
N LEU A 251 7.94 -4.19 -0.95
CA LEU A 251 7.96 -3.45 -2.20
C LEU A 251 7.90 -1.96 -1.90
N ALA A 252 8.63 -1.19 -2.69
CA ALA A 252 8.57 0.26 -2.73
C ALA A 252 8.22 0.70 -4.15
N VAL A 253 7.29 1.63 -4.28
CA VAL A 253 6.95 2.27 -5.55
C VAL A 253 7.04 3.78 -5.42
N GLY A 254 7.30 4.46 -6.55
CA GLY A 254 7.45 5.91 -6.54
C GLY A 254 7.83 6.45 -7.90
N GLY A 255 8.75 7.40 -7.91
CA GLY A 255 9.23 8.08 -9.12
C GLY A 255 9.01 9.57 -9.05
N ASP A 256 8.74 10.22 -10.19
CA ASP A 256 8.40 11.64 -10.31
C ASP A 256 6.89 11.79 -10.50
N TYR A 257 6.19 12.45 -9.56
CA TYR A 257 4.73 12.57 -9.62
C TYR A 257 4.22 13.59 -10.65
N ARG A 258 5.10 14.38 -11.25
CA ARG A 258 4.71 15.34 -12.28
C ARG A 258 4.27 14.60 -13.55
N PRO A 259 3.23 15.08 -14.24
CA PRO A 259 2.79 14.47 -15.48
C PRO A 259 3.92 14.34 -16.51
N ASP A 260 3.89 13.26 -17.28
CA ASP A 260 4.78 13.02 -18.43
C ASP A 260 6.29 12.95 -18.11
N GLN A 261 6.65 12.83 -16.83
CA GLN A 261 8.05 12.62 -16.44
C GLN A 261 8.42 11.14 -16.45
N PRO A 262 9.58 10.78 -17.03
CA PRO A 262 10.06 9.41 -16.97
C PRO A 262 10.33 8.97 -15.52
N SER A 263 9.96 7.76 -15.17
CA SER A 263 10.27 7.14 -13.89
C SER A 263 10.96 5.78 -14.10
N PRO A 264 12.21 5.77 -14.58
CA PRO A 264 12.88 4.55 -15.04
C PRO A 264 13.15 3.51 -13.97
N SER A 265 13.01 3.86 -12.69
CA SER A 265 13.19 2.96 -11.54
C SER A 265 12.03 3.13 -10.58
N ALA A 266 10.80 3.14 -11.08
CA ALA A 266 9.59 3.41 -10.30
C ALA A 266 9.27 2.32 -9.25
N ALA A 267 10.02 1.23 -9.17
CA ALA A 267 9.81 0.16 -8.21
C ALA A 267 11.13 -0.47 -7.72
N ALA A 268 11.14 -0.83 -6.45
CA ALA A 268 12.21 -1.58 -5.80
C ALA A 268 11.64 -2.65 -4.87
N LEU A 269 12.45 -3.65 -4.54
CA LEU A 269 12.08 -4.74 -3.64
C LEU A 269 13.16 -4.98 -2.60
N THR A 270 12.74 -5.42 -1.42
CA THR A 270 13.61 -5.89 -0.33
C THR A 270 13.24 -7.31 0.08
N ARG A 271 14.22 -8.05 0.64
CA ARG A 271 14.06 -9.40 1.21
C ARG A 271 14.62 -9.53 2.61
N ASP A 272 15.09 -8.44 3.16
CA ASP A 272 15.79 -8.36 4.45
C ASP A 272 15.21 -7.24 5.36
N GLY A 273 13.91 -6.90 5.14
CA GLY A 273 13.20 -5.97 5.99
C GLY A 273 13.57 -4.50 5.78
N ALA A 274 13.96 -4.14 4.56
CA ALA A 274 14.45 -2.82 4.17
C ALA A 274 15.89 -2.51 4.62
N THR A 275 16.70 -3.52 4.94
CA THR A 275 18.14 -3.31 5.13
C THR A 275 18.81 -2.98 3.80
N THR A 276 18.40 -3.68 2.73
CA THR A 276 18.85 -3.42 1.35
C THR A 276 17.69 -3.43 0.37
N TRP A 277 17.85 -2.68 -0.73
CA TRP A 277 16.86 -2.58 -1.80
C TRP A 277 17.47 -2.90 -3.15
N GLN A 278 16.73 -3.64 -3.98
CA GLN A 278 17.08 -3.97 -5.35
C GLN A 278 16.08 -3.30 -6.31
N PRO A 279 16.53 -2.66 -7.40
CA PRO A 279 15.61 -2.14 -8.40
C PRO A 279 14.86 -3.29 -9.08
N ALA A 280 13.63 -3.04 -9.50
CA ALA A 280 12.93 -3.96 -10.39
C ALA A 280 13.69 -4.07 -11.73
N ALA A 281 13.84 -5.29 -12.26
CA ALA A 281 14.49 -5.50 -13.55
C ALA A 281 13.62 -4.95 -14.71
N THR A 282 12.30 -5.03 -14.57
CA THR A 282 11.34 -4.38 -15.46
C THR A 282 10.35 -3.62 -14.56
N PRO A 283 10.61 -2.33 -14.27
CA PRO A 283 9.75 -1.53 -13.42
C PRO A 283 8.44 -1.14 -14.13
N PRO A 284 7.43 -0.63 -13.40
CA PRO A 284 6.34 0.12 -14.00
C PRO A 284 6.85 1.23 -14.93
N PRO A 285 6.14 1.51 -16.05
CA PRO A 285 6.63 2.47 -17.05
C PRO A 285 6.61 3.93 -16.58
N ALA A 286 5.88 4.22 -15.48
CA ALA A 286 5.71 5.56 -14.95
C ALA A 286 5.57 5.52 -13.43
N TYR A 287 5.51 6.71 -12.82
CA TYR A 287 5.22 6.91 -11.40
C TYR A 287 4.04 6.09 -10.90
N ARG A 288 4.22 5.47 -9.72
CA ARG A 288 3.17 4.78 -8.97
C ARG A 288 3.10 5.31 -7.55
N SER A 289 1.86 5.55 -7.10
CA SER A 289 1.58 6.12 -5.78
C SER A 289 1.20 5.10 -4.73
N GLY A 290 0.68 3.95 -5.16
CA GLY A 290 0.22 2.89 -4.25
C GLY A 290 0.63 1.50 -4.73
N VAL A 291 0.80 0.57 -3.77
CA VAL A 291 1.17 -0.83 -4.04
C VAL A 291 0.56 -1.76 -2.99
N ALA A 292 0.07 -2.92 -3.41
CA ALA A 292 -0.46 -3.93 -2.50
C ALA A 292 -0.10 -5.35 -2.96
N TRP A 293 0.26 -6.21 -2.02
CA TRP A 293 0.38 -7.65 -2.28
C TRP A 293 -0.98 -8.28 -2.48
N LEU A 294 -1.09 -9.18 -3.46
CA LEU A 294 -2.28 -10.01 -3.63
C LEU A 294 -2.28 -11.12 -2.56
N PRO A 295 -3.33 -11.20 -1.73
CA PRO A 295 -3.42 -12.22 -0.69
C PRO A 295 -3.32 -13.64 -1.25
N HIS A 296 -2.67 -14.54 -0.52
CA HIS A 296 -2.45 -15.94 -0.90
C HIS A 296 -1.60 -16.17 -2.16
N LEU A 297 -1.13 -15.12 -2.82
CA LEU A 297 -0.25 -15.17 -3.98
C LEU A 297 1.10 -14.52 -3.63
N PRO A 298 2.06 -15.28 -3.09
CA PRO A 298 3.24 -14.72 -2.42
C PRO A 298 4.19 -13.95 -3.35
N PHE A 299 4.02 -14.07 -4.67
CA PHE A 299 4.83 -13.37 -5.66
C PHE A 299 4.04 -12.36 -6.49
N ALA A 300 2.75 -12.19 -6.18
CA ALA A 300 1.88 -11.29 -6.93
C ALA A 300 1.57 -10.01 -6.12
N ALA A 301 1.68 -8.86 -6.79
CA ALA A 301 1.31 -7.57 -6.24
C ALA A 301 0.80 -6.65 -7.36
N ILE A 302 0.02 -5.63 -6.98
CA ILE A 302 -0.48 -4.60 -7.87
C ILE A 302 0.11 -3.27 -7.45
N ALA A 303 0.53 -2.46 -8.43
CA ALA A 303 0.88 -1.06 -8.25
C ALA A 303 -0.08 -0.18 -9.06
N VAL A 304 -0.47 0.96 -8.50
CA VAL A 304 -1.36 1.92 -9.14
C VAL A 304 -0.77 3.32 -9.14
N GLY A 305 -1.19 4.12 -10.10
CA GLY A 305 -0.83 5.54 -10.19
C GLY A 305 -1.74 6.29 -11.15
N PRO A 306 -1.50 7.59 -11.36
CA PRO A 306 -2.35 8.41 -12.22
C PRO A 306 -2.43 7.95 -13.68
N SER A 307 -1.43 7.22 -14.16
CA SER A 307 -1.30 6.77 -15.55
C SER A 307 -1.50 5.28 -15.75
N GLY A 308 -1.98 4.54 -14.74
CA GLY A 308 -2.29 3.13 -14.91
C GLY A 308 -2.04 2.25 -13.70
N SER A 309 -2.29 0.97 -13.92
CA SER A 309 -2.11 -0.11 -12.95
C SER A 309 -1.25 -1.20 -13.53
N ASP A 310 -0.29 -1.68 -12.75
CA ASP A 310 0.61 -2.75 -13.13
C ASP A 310 0.50 -3.91 -12.16
N VAL A 311 0.81 -5.10 -12.65
CA VAL A 311 0.89 -6.31 -11.84
C VAL A 311 2.28 -6.93 -11.95
N THR A 312 2.75 -7.47 -10.84
CA THR A 312 3.91 -8.37 -10.81
C THR A 312 3.46 -9.76 -10.41
N TRP A 313 4.03 -10.79 -11.06
CA TRP A 313 3.90 -12.21 -10.69
C TRP A 313 5.23 -12.77 -10.19
N SER A 314 6.25 -11.92 -10.08
CA SER A 314 7.64 -12.29 -9.78
C SER A 314 8.16 -11.68 -8.47
N GLY A 315 7.27 -11.21 -7.59
CA GLY A 315 7.65 -10.60 -6.32
C GLY A 315 8.31 -9.23 -6.48
N GLY A 316 7.85 -8.44 -7.44
CA GLY A 316 8.34 -7.09 -7.70
C GLY A 316 9.50 -6.99 -8.68
N ARG A 317 10.00 -8.11 -9.25
CA ARG A 317 11.13 -8.06 -10.18
C ARG A 317 10.76 -7.55 -11.56
N ALA A 318 9.57 -7.91 -12.05
CA ALA A 318 9.06 -7.49 -13.35
C ALA A 318 7.59 -7.12 -13.21
N TRP A 319 7.21 -6.03 -13.85
CA TRP A 319 5.86 -5.48 -13.83
C TRP A 319 5.31 -5.40 -15.24
N GLU A 320 4.02 -5.62 -15.39
CA GLU A 320 3.28 -5.49 -16.63
C GLU A 320 2.01 -4.67 -16.42
N THR A 321 1.72 -3.74 -17.34
CA THR A 321 0.53 -2.90 -17.27
C THR A 321 -0.70 -3.70 -17.70
N PHE A 322 -1.77 -3.68 -16.89
CA PHE A 322 -3.02 -4.33 -17.21
C PHE A 322 -4.21 -3.36 -17.35
N ASP A 323 -4.05 -2.11 -16.88
CA ASP A 323 -5.07 -1.07 -16.96
C ASP A 323 -4.42 0.31 -17.04
N ASN A 324 -5.03 1.24 -17.80
CA ASN A 324 -4.53 2.61 -17.98
C ASN A 324 -5.35 3.67 -17.23
N GLY A 325 -6.29 3.25 -16.38
CA GLY A 325 -7.11 4.15 -15.57
C GLY A 325 -6.32 4.76 -14.42
N SER A 326 -6.70 5.98 -14.05
CA SER A 326 -6.05 6.71 -12.96
C SER A 326 -6.53 6.24 -11.59
N PHE A 327 -5.60 5.86 -10.71
CA PHE A 327 -5.84 5.61 -9.30
C PHE A 327 -4.72 6.20 -8.45
N ASP A 328 -5.00 6.49 -7.18
CA ASP A 328 -4.01 6.98 -6.21
C ASP A 328 -3.56 5.88 -5.25
N THR A 329 -4.47 5.01 -4.82
CA THR A 329 -4.17 3.96 -3.84
C THR A 329 -4.81 2.62 -4.21
N VAL A 330 -4.24 1.53 -3.72
CA VAL A 330 -4.73 0.16 -3.84
C VAL A 330 -4.56 -0.56 -2.51
N SER A 331 -5.56 -1.32 -2.10
CA SER A 331 -5.50 -2.15 -0.89
C SER A 331 -6.26 -3.44 -1.08
N CYS A 332 -5.78 -4.52 -0.48
CA CYS A 332 -6.34 -5.87 -0.62
C CYS A 332 -6.65 -6.49 0.75
N THR A 333 -7.80 -7.12 0.85
CA THR A 333 -8.22 -7.89 2.03
C THR A 333 -7.80 -9.34 1.93
N ARG A 334 -7.75 -10.04 3.05
CA ARG A 334 -7.39 -11.48 3.10
C ARG A 334 -8.33 -12.38 2.30
N ASP A 335 -9.54 -11.95 2.01
CA ASP A 335 -10.54 -12.69 1.23
C ASP A 335 -10.43 -12.46 -0.30
N LEU A 336 -9.26 -11.98 -0.79
CA LEU A 336 -8.95 -11.68 -2.19
C LEU A 336 -9.74 -10.51 -2.77
N SER A 337 -10.31 -9.66 -1.95
CA SER A 337 -10.99 -8.45 -2.42
C SER A 337 -9.99 -7.29 -2.46
N CYS A 338 -9.54 -6.91 -3.66
CA CYS A 338 -8.69 -5.75 -3.86
C CYS A 338 -9.50 -4.58 -4.41
N TRP A 339 -9.22 -3.40 -3.87
CA TRP A 339 -9.87 -2.16 -4.22
C TRP A 339 -8.84 -1.09 -4.58
N ALA A 340 -9.21 -0.19 -5.48
CA ALA A 340 -8.42 0.99 -5.81
C ALA A 340 -9.30 2.23 -5.76
N SER A 341 -8.71 3.36 -5.35
CA SER A 341 -9.40 4.65 -5.32
C SER A 341 -8.55 5.76 -5.92
N GLY A 342 -9.19 6.87 -6.33
CA GLY A 342 -8.51 7.95 -7.03
C GLY A 342 -9.37 9.19 -7.20
N ASP A 343 -9.07 9.97 -8.23
CA ASP A 343 -9.70 11.25 -8.50
C ASP A 343 -11.16 11.11 -8.97
N GLN A 344 -11.92 12.18 -8.85
CA GLN A 344 -13.34 12.28 -9.28
C GLN A 344 -14.25 11.19 -8.67
N GLY A 345 -14.03 10.88 -7.38
CA GLY A 345 -14.80 9.85 -6.68
C GLY A 345 -14.56 8.44 -7.19
N ARG A 346 -13.51 8.24 -7.98
CA ARG A 346 -13.20 6.95 -8.61
C ARG A 346 -12.89 5.90 -7.58
N LEU A 347 -13.64 4.83 -7.59
CA LEU A 347 -13.47 3.64 -6.78
C LEU A 347 -13.69 2.41 -7.66
N ALA A 348 -12.86 1.39 -7.49
CA ALA A 348 -12.96 0.19 -8.30
C ALA A 348 -12.59 -1.06 -7.50
N ARG A 349 -13.19 -2.18 -7.87
CA ARG A 349 -12.86 -3.51 -7.36
C ARG A 349 -12.13 -4.31 -8.42
N LEU A 350 -11.07 -5.01 -8.02
CA LEU A 350 -10.33 -5.90 -8.91
C LEU A 350 -11.19 -7.07 -9.35
N THR A 351 -11.14 -7.39 -10.64
CA THR A 351 -11.77 -8.56 -11.24
C THR A 351 -10.70 -9.47 -11.86
N LEU A 352 -10.88 -10.77 -11.71
CA LEU A 352 -10.13 -11.82 -12.40
C LEU A 352 -11.05 -12.39 -13.50
N ARG A 353 -10.60 -12.35 -14.75
CA ARG A 353 -11.33 -12.89 -15.92
C ARG A 353 -10.53 -13.97 -16.61
#